data_bedd406467df08b546a52debdd805898
#
_entry.id   bedd406467df08b546a52debdd805898
#
_cell.length_a   1.000
_cell.length_b   1.000
_cell.length_c   1.000
_cell.angle_alpha   90.00
_cell.angle_beta   90.00
_cell.angle_gamma   90.00
#
_symmetry.space_group_name_H-M   'P 1'
#
loop_
_entity.id
_entity.type
_entity.pdbx_description
1 polymer ?
#
loop_
_entity_poly.entity_id
_entity_poly.type
_entity_poly.pdbx_seq_one_letter_code
_entity_poly.pdbx_strand_id
1 'polypeptide(L)'
;LVSGCVNNGAVAGKDDYSGGIVGLAELGRVTACESYAAISTDGSYAGGITGSSYGSVDNSWAKCRVSAADYVGGIAGYAETLTDCRALTTLTADAYVGAIAGDVSDDATVSGNRFAGEIPGGIDGISYAGLAEPVDFDTLCADENVPKAFTQLELTFRADGQIVEVVPFQYGRALDRLPDIPAKKGCSAAWPDIDYTCLTASQTLDAIYTPYTSALTDSTDGLPQLLVDGS
;
A
#
# COMPACT_ATOMS: atom_id res chain seq x y z
N LEU A 1 -13.18 23.25 2.80
CA LEU A 1 -11.75 23.05 2.74
C LEU A 1 -11.33 21.97 3.73
N VAL A 2 -10.62 20.96 3.23
CA VAL A 2 -9.88 19.95 4.01
C VAL A 2 -8.40 20.15 3.69
N SER A 3 -7.57 20.42 4.69
CA SER A 3 -6.18 20.78 4.45
C SER A 3 -5.23 20.28 5.54
N GLY A 4 -4.04 19.82 5.15
CA GLY A 4 -2.98 19.40 6.07
C GLY A 4 -3.35 18.20 6.94
N CYS A 5 -4.27 17.36 6.49
CA CYS A 5 -4.65 16.14 7.22
C CYS A 5 -3.70 15.00 6.91
N VAL A 6 -3.35 14.21 7.94
CA VAL A 6 -2.50 13.04 7.81
C VAL A 6 -3.25 11.81 8.33
N ASN A 7 -3.35 10.77 7.51
CA ASN A 7 -3.91 9.49 7.92
C ASN A 7 -2.84 8.39 7.96
N ASN A 8 -2.65 7.81 9.14
CA ASN A 8 -1.81 6.63 9.35
C ASN A 8 -2.61 5.38 9.73
N GLY A 9 -3.93 5.50 9.84
CA GLY A 9 -4.83 4.42 10.26
C GLY A 9 -5.55 3.77 9.08
N ALA A 10 -5.75 2.45 9.12
CA ALA A 10 -6.48 1.74 8.08
C ALA A 10 -7.94 2.23 7.95
N VAL A 11 -8.43 2.29 6.71
CA VAL A 11 -9.82 2.56 6.38
C VAL A 11 -10.43 1.29 5.77
N ALA A 12 -11.50 0.80 6.38
CA ALA A 12 -12.25 -0.35 5.87
C ALA A 12 -13.72 0.04 5.67
N GLY A 13 -14.13 0.16 4.42
CA GLY A 13 -15.49 0.44 4.00
C GLY A 13 -16.25 -0.82 3.61
N LYS A 14 -17.58 -0.73 3.53
CA LYS A 14 -18.44 -1.78 2.96
C LYS A 14 -19.19 -1.30 1.72
N ASP A 15 -19.31 0.01 1.60
CA ASP A 15 -20.04 0.67 0.53
C ASP A 15 -19.08 1.53 -0.31
N ASP A 16 -19.61 2.20 -1.32
CA ASP A 16 -18.89 3.09 -2.21
C ASP A 16 -18.19 4.25 -1.48
N TYR A 17 -17.25 4.88 -2.13
CA TYR A 17 -16.58 6.12 -1.74
C TYR A 17 -15.70 5.99 -0.49
N SER A 18 -14.62 5.24 -0.59
CA SER A 18 -13.63 5.13 0.48
C SER A 18 -12.35 5.89 0.14
N GLY A 19 -11.97 6.83 0.99
CA GLY A 19 -10.72 7.59 0.85
C GLY A 19 -9.92 7.63 2.14
N GLY A 20 -8.61 7.76 2.01
CA GLY A 20 -7.74 7.89 3.17
C GLY A 20 -8.03 9.15 4.00
N ILE A 21 -8.54 10.21 3.39
CA ILE A 21 -8.88 11.49 4.02
C ILE A 21 -10.37 11.80 3.90
N VAL A 22 -10.95 11.64 2.69
CA VAL A 22 -12.35 11.96 2.41
C VAL A 22 -12.97 10.85 1.57
N GLY A 23 -14.12 10.32 1.95
CA GLY A 23 -14.85 9.35 1.13
C GLY A 23 -15.42 10.00 -0.14
N LEU A 24 -16.28 11.01 0.03
CA LEU A 24 -16.90 11.77 -1.05
C LEU A 24 -16.78 13.28 -0.78
N ALA A 25 -16.21 14.02 -1.74
CA ALA A 25 -16.15 15.47 -1.75
C ALA A 25 -17.04 16.01 -2.87
N GLU A 26 -18.29 16.37 -2.55
CA GLU A 26 -19.24 16.91 -3.54
C GLU A 26 -18.82 18.30 -4.03
N LEU A 27 -18.24 19.12 -3.16
CA LEU A 27 -17.75 20.46 -3.45
C LEU A 27 -16.55 20.80 -2.54
N GLY A 28 -15.73 21.73 -2.97
CA GLY A 28 -14.67 22.29 -2.15
C GLY A 28 -13.29 21.78 -2.55
N ARG A 29 -12.36 21.87 -1.61
CA ARG A 29 -10.95 21.59 -1.88
C ARG A 29 -10.35 20.68 -0.80
N VAL A 30 -9.62 19.67 -1.25
CA VAL A 30 -8.76 18.80 -0.45
C VAL A 30 -7.33 19.08 -0.85
N THR A 31 -6.49 19.58 0.06
CA THR A 31 -5.15 20.04 -0.28
C THR A 31 -4.12 19.76 0.81
N ALA A 32 -2.89 19.55 0.44
CA ALA A 32 -1.77 19.32 1.35
C ALA A 32 -2.05 18.19 2.37
N CYS A 33 -2.71 17.13 1.90
CA CYS A 33 -3.09 15.98 2.73
C CYS A 33 -2.18 14.78 2.44
N GLU A 34 -2.00 13.93 3.44
CA GLU A 34 -1.13 12.77 3.38
C GLU A 34 -1.87 11.50 3.80
N SER A 35 -1.67 10.40 3.10
CA SER A 35 -2.21 9.11 3.48
C SER A 35 -1.18 7.98 3.37
N TYR A 36 -1.01 7.26 4.46
CA TYR A 36 -0.04 6.16 4.63
C TYR A 36 -0.71 4.83 5.01
N ALA A 37 -2.02 4.80 4.97
CA ALA A 37 -2.83 3.69 5.46
C ALA A 37 -3.22 2.69 4.35
N ALA A 38 -3.64 1.50 4.77
CA ALA A 38 -4.38 0.61 3.87
C ALA A 38 -5.84 1.07 3.79
N ILE A 39 -6.34 1.23 2.56
CA ILE A 39 -7.73 1.58 2.29
C ILE A 39 -8.36 0.40 1.56
N SER A 40 -9.49 -0.09 2.06
CA SER A 40 -10.24 -1.18 1.44
C SER A 40 -11.74 -0.94 1.53
N THR A 41 -12.48 -1.33 0.49
CA THR A 41 -13.94 -1.35 0.50
C THR A 41 -14.46 -2.49 -0.36
N ASP A 42 -15.65 -3.01 -0.01
CA ASP A 42 -16.37 -3.97 -0.86
C ASP A 42 -17.10 -3.28 -2.02
N GLY A 43 -17.30 -1.96 -1.92
CA GLY A 43 -17.89 -1.12 -2.97
C GLY A 43 -16.86 -0.59 -3.97
N SER A 44 -17.24 0.45 -4.71
CA SER A 44 -16.45 1.13 -5.74
C SER A 44 -15.96 2.50 -5.27
N TYR A 45 -15.09 3.13 -6.04
CA TYR A 45 -14.54 4.47 -5.81
C TYR A 45 -13.66 4.55 -4.56
N ALA A 46 -12.47 3.98 -4.64
CA ALA A 46 -11.47 4.08 -3.59
C ALA A 46 -10.23 4.84 -4.04
N GLY A 47 -9.71 5.69 -3.15
CA GLY A 47 -8.48 6.43 -3.40
C GLY A 47 -7.64 6.68 -2.16
N GLY A 48 -6.36 6.86 -2.36
CA GLY A 48 -5.42 7.14 -1.27
C GLY A 48 -5.79 8.40 -0.48
N ILE A 49 -6.34 9.40 -1.14
CA ILE A 49 -6.80 10.66 -0.53
C ILE A 49 -8.32 10.75 -0.54
N THR A 50 -8.96 10.59 -1.71
CA THR A 50 -10.43 10.69 -1.83
C THR A 50 -10.99 9.47 -2.54
N GLY A 51 -12.15 8.97 -2.11
CA GLY A 51 -12.91 7.98 -2.88
C GLY A 51 -13.43 8.59 -4.18
N SER A 52 -14.15 9.70 -4.08
CA SER A 52 -14.60 10.51 -5.21
C SER A 52 -14.55 12.00 -4.88
N SER A 53 -14.21 12.85 -5.86
CA SER A 53 -14.17 14.29 -5.72
C SER A 53 -14.74 15.01 -6.93
N TYR A 54 -15.84 15.74 -6.74
CA TYR A 54 -16.42 16.71 -7.66
C TYR A 54 -15.90 18.13 -7.40
N GLY A 55 -15.05 18.31 -6.40
CA GLY A 55 -14.28 19.52 -6.16
C GLY A 55 -12.84 19.37 -6.63
N SER A 56 -11.89 19.95 -5.90
CA SER A 56 -10.49 19.85 -6.23
C SER A 56 -9.67 19.06 -5.20
N VAL A 57 -8.74 18.27 -5.72
CA VAL A 57 -7.69 17.60 -4.92
C VAL A 57 -6.35 18.07 -5.45
N ASP A 58 -5.52 18.64 -4.58
CA ASP A 58 -4.22 19.14 -5.00
C ASP A 58 -3.13 19.00 -3.92
N ASN A 59 -1.87 19.06 -4.33
CA ASN A 59 -0.71 19.04 -3.45
C ASN A 59 -0.80 17.96 -2.35
N SER A 60 -1.22 16.77 -2.69
CA SER A 60 -1.47 15.69 -1.72
C SER A 60 -0.63 14.46 -2.05
N TRP A 61 -0.30 13.69 -1.00
CA TRP A 61 0.62 12.56 -1.09
C TRP A 61 -0.02 11.29 -0.58
N ALA A 62 -0.02 10.24 -1.39
CA ALA A 62 -0.49 8.94 -0.97
C ALA A 62 0.61 7.87 -1.14
N LYS A 63 1.00 7.26 -0.03
CA LYS A 63 1.86 6.08 0.03
C LYS A 63 1.12 4.99 0.77
N CYS A 64 0.26 4.28 0.04
CA CYS A 64 -0.71 3.37 0.65
C CYS A 64 -1.07 2.21 -0.27
N ARG A 65 -1.81 1.27 0.29
CA ARG A 65 -2.46 0.20 -0.48
C ARG A 65 -3.95 0.52 -0.57
N VAL A 66 -4.51 0.46 -1.79
CA VAL A 66 -5.92 0.72 -2.03
C VAL A 66 -6.56 -0.45 -2.75
N SER A 67 -7.71 -0.90 -2.27
CA SER A 67 -8.45 -2.03 -2.81
C SER A 67 -9.96 -1.76 -2.80
N ALA A 68 -10.62 -1.98 -3.93
CA ALA A 68 -12.07 -1.85 -4.09
C ALA A 68 -12.56 -2.76 -5.23
N ALA A 69 -13.87 -2.79 -5.50
CA ALA A 69 -14.42 -3.50 -6.65
C ALA A 69 -13.96 -2.84 -7.95
N ASP A 70 -14.22 -1.53 -8.11
CA ASP A 70 -13.88 -0.73 -9.29
C ASP A 70 -13.46 0.69 -8.91
N TYR A 71 -12.94 1.47 -9.86
CA TYR A 71 -12.55 2.87 -9.72
C TYR A 71 -11.56 3.09 -8.58
N VAL A 72 -10.36 2.53 -8.74
CA VAL A 72 -9.30 2.63 -7.76
C VAL A 72 -8.18 3.54 -8.26
N GLY A 73 -7.87 4.56 -7.48
CA GLY A 73 -6.77 5.47 -7.76
C GLY A 73 -5.80 5.65 -6.60
N GLY A 74 -4.56 5.93 -6.93
CA GLY A 74 -3.55 6.23 -5.92
C GLY A 74 -3.89 7.47 -5.10
N ILE A 75 -4.53 8.46 -5.71
CA ILE A 75 -5.02 9.69 -5.07
C ILE A 75 -6.55 9.67 -4.97
N ALA A 76 -7.25 9.42 -6.08
CA ALA A 76 -8.71 9.46 -6.12
C ALA A 76 -9.27 8.28 -6.92
N GLY A 77 -10.37 7.68 -6.46
CA GLY A 77 -11.14 6.74 -7.29
C GLY A 77 -11.72 7.43 -8.51
N TYR A 78 -12.30 8.63 -8.30
CA TYR A 78 -12.78 9.53 -9.34
C TYR A 78 -12.50 10.99 -8.99
N ALA A 79 -12.18 11.83 -10.00
CA ALA A 79 -11.95 13.26 -9.77
C ALA A 79 -12.34 14.15 -10.97
N GLU A 80 -12.76 15.39 -10.68
CA GLU A 80 -12.94 16.48 -11.69
C GLU A 80 -11.73 17.40 -11.75
N THR A 81 -11.10 17.70 -10.63
CA THR A 81 -9.89 18.50 -10.58
C THR A 81 -8.84 17.82 -9.72
N LEU A 82 -7.67 17.53 -10.32
CA LEU A 82 -6.61 16.77 -9.67
C LEU A 82 -5.24 17.30 -10.12
N THR A 83 -4.54 18.01 -9.23
CA THR A 83 -3.30 18.70 -9.59
C THR A 83 -2.18 18.50 -8.57
N ASP A 84 -0.96 18.39 -9.07
CA ASP A 84 0.28 18.39 -8.29
C ASP A 84 0.33 17.33 -7.16
N CYS A 85 -0.35 16.19 -7.35
CA CYS A 85 -0.35 15.09 -6.40
C CYS A 85 0.75 14.06 -6.68
N ARG A 86 1.12 13.31 -5.65
CA ARG A 86 2.16 12.28 -5.71
C ARG A 86 1.64 10.96 -5.16
N ALA A 87 1.80 9.88 -5.92
CA ALA A 87 1.40 8.55 -5.50
C ALA A 87 2.54 7.54 -5.55
N LEU A 88 2.66 6.77 -4.49
CA LEU A 88 3.47 5.56 -4.37
C LEU A 88 2.58 4.48 -3.78
N THR A 89 1.78 3.82 -4.62
CA THR A 89 0.66 3.00 -4.16
C THR A 89 0.64 1.62 -4.79
N THR A 90 0.07 0.66 -4.07
CA THR A 90 -0.30 -0.65 -4.60
C THR A 90 -1.82 -0.67 -4.72
N LEU A 91 -2.33 -0.92 -5.92
CA LEU A 91 -3.75 -0.85 -6.23
C LEU A 91 -4.30 -2.22 -6.63
N THR A 92 -5.56 -2.49 -6.23
CA THR A 92 -6.27 -3.72 -6.60
C THR A 92 -7.73 -3.41 -6.87
N ALA A 93 -8.19 -3.67 -8.09
CA ALA A 93 -9.59 -3.63 -8.50
C ALA A 93 -9.79 -4.46 -9.78
N ASP A 94 -11.06 -4.68 -10.15
CA ASP A 94 -11.41 -5.40 -11.39
C ASP A 94 -11.36 -4.50 -12.62
N ALA A 95 -11.67 -3.18 -12.48
CA ALA A 95 -11.65 -2.21 -13.55
C ALA A 95 -11.35 -0.79 -13.05
N TYR A 96 -11.02 0.13 -13.97
CA TYR A 96 -10.73 1.54 -13.71
C TYR A 96 -9.65 1.74 -12.66
N VAL A 97 -8.43 1.26 -12.97
CA VAL A 97 -7.26 1.34 -12.08
C VAL A 97 -6.24 2.31 -12.62
N GLY A 98 -5.94 3.35 -11.86
CA GLY A 98 -4.91 4.34 -12.22
C GLY A 98 -4.04 4.75 -11.04
N ALA A 99 -2.74 4.91 -11.30
CA ALA A 99 -1.77 5.28 -10.27
C ALA A 99 -2.10 6.61 -9.56
N ILE A 100 -2.83 7.49 -10.22
CA ILE A 100 -3.30 8.78 -9.70
C ILE A 100 -4.82 8.75 -9.53
N ALA A 101 -5.59 8.41 -10.57
CA ALA A 101 -7.03 8.31 -10.48
C ALA A 101 -7.54 7.06 -11.23
N GLY A 102 -8.58 6.41 -10.68
CA GLY A 102 -9.28 5.33 -11.37
C GLY A 102 -9.97 5.84 -12.63
N ASP A 103 -10.62 7.01 -12.53
CA ASP A 103 -11.24 7.71 -13.65
C ASP A 103 -11.32 9.21 -13.37
N VAL A 104 -11.56 9.99 -14.43
CA VAL A 104 -11.74 11.44 -14.34
C VAL A 104 -12.87 11.89 -15.26
N SER A 105 -13.48 13.05 -14.96
CA SER A 105 -14.51 13.65 -15.83
C SER A 105 -13.95 13.97 -17.22
N ASP A 106 -14.81 13.96 -18.23
CA ASP A 106 -14.46 14.39 -19.60
C ASP A 106 -13.91 15.83 -19.66
N ASP A 107 -14.40 16.71 -18.78
CA ASP A 107 -13.97 18.11 -18.65
C ASP A 107 -12.98 18.31 -17.50
N ALA A 108 -12.33 17.24 -17.00
CA ALA A 108 -11.45 17.31 -15.85
C ALA A 108 -10.25 18.23 -16.06
N THR A 109 -9.87 18.90 -14.98
CA THR A 109 -8.60 19.63 -14.90
C THR A 109 -7.58 18.77 -14.18
N VAL A 110 -6.70 18.10 -14.94
CA VAL A 110 -5.67 17.21 -14.41
C VAL A 110 -4.29 17.68 -14.90
N SER A 111 -3.36 17.90 -13.96
CA SER A 111 -1.99 18.34 -14.34
C SER A 111 -0.99 18.12 -13.20
N GLY A 112 0.28 18.00 -13.56
CA GLY A 112 1.40 17.98 -12.60
C GLY A 112 1.45 16.80 -11.67
N ASN A 113 0.58 15.80 -11.84
CA ASN A 113 0.56 14.61 -10.99
C ASN A 113 1.68 13.64 -11.37
N ARG A 114 2.29 13.00 -10.39
CA ARG A 114 3.40 12.05 -10.59
C ARG A 114 3.20 10.81 -9.74
N PHE A 115 3.69 9.69 -10.26
CA PHE A 115 3.65 8.43 -9.52
C PHE A 115 4.90 7.59 -9.78
N ALA A 116 5.21 6.67 -8.88
CA ALA A 116 6.18 5.61 -9.09
C ALA A 116 5.55 4.25 -8.75
N GLY A 117 6.02 3.20 -9.39
CA GLY A 117 5.55 1.83 -9.21
C GLY A 117 5.28 1.13 -10.54
N GLU A 118 4.87 -0.14 -10.46
CA GLU A 118 4.59 -0.99 -11.63
C GLU A 118 3.17 -0.87 -12.17
N ILE A 119 2.50 0.24 -11.95
CA ILE A 119 1.13 0.47 -12.41
C ILE A 119 1.17 0.92 -13.87
N PRO A 120 0.35 0.33 -14.76
CA PRO A 120 0.46 0.54 -16.21
C PRO A 120 0.12 1.96 -16.68
N GLY A 121 -0.51 2.78 -15.83
CA GLY A 121 -0.82 4.16 -16.19
C GLY A 121 -1.30 5.02 -15.03
N GLY A 122 -1.35 6.32 -15.27
CA GLY A 122 -1.75 7.30 -14.27
C GLY A 122 -3.26 7.38 -14.05
N ILE A 123 -4.06 7.21 -15.12
CA ILE A 123 -5.52 7.25 -15.09
C ILE A 123 -6.00 6.07 -15.92
N ASP A 124 -6.87 5.22 -15.36
CA ASP A 124 -7.41 4.01 -15.99
C ASP A 124 -6.38 3.25 -16.86
N GLY A 125 -5.22 2.96 -16.29
CA GLY A 125 -4.15 2.28 -17.00
C GLY A 125 -3.45 3.12 -18.08
N ILE A 126 -3.77 4.39 -18.25
CA ILE A 126 -3.19 5.29 -19.25
C ILE A 126 -2.37 6.40 -18.58
N SER A 127 -1.16 6.64 -19.11
CA SER A 127 -0.38 7.82 -18.77
C SER A 127 -0.62 8.93 -19.78
N TYR A 128 -0.87 10.13 -19.29
CA TYR A 128 -1.06 11.32 -20.13
C TYR A 128 0.05 12.33 -19.84
N ALA A 129 0.79 12.69 -20.86
CA ALA A 129 1.84 13.70 -20.76
C ALA A 129 1.31 15.00 -20.12
N GLY A 130 1.93 15.44 -19.04
CA GLY A 130 1.52 16.60 -18.27
C GLY A 130 0.32 16.41 -17.33
N LEU A 131 -0.38 15.29 -17.40
CA LEU A 131 -1.54 15.00 -16.54
C LEU A 131 -1.16 14.12 -15.35
N ALA A 132 -0.59 12.95 -15.64
CA ALA A 132 -0.13 11.97 -14.67
C ALA A 132 1.11 11.26 -15.22
N GLU A 133 2.28 11.61 -14.71
CA GLU A 133 3.57 11.16 -15.25
C GLU A 133 4.16 10.02 -14.40
N PRO A 134 4.54 8.89 -15.01
CA PRO A 134 5.37 7.90 -14.37
C PRO A 134 6.81 8.46 -14.23
N VAL A 135 7.35 8.40 -13.02
CA VAL A 135 8.71 8.83 -12.71
C VAL A 135 9.42 7.80 -11.85
N ASP A 136 10.76 7.83 -11.83
CA ASP A 136 11.49 7.05 -10.85
C ASP A 136 11.30 7.58 -9.41
N PHE A 137 11.57 6.73 -8.43
CA PHE A 137 11.35 7.07 -7.02
C PHE A 137 12.15 8.30 -6.57
N ASP A 138 13.38 8.44 -7.04
CA ASP A 138 14.24 9.57 -6.66
C ASP A 138 13.67 10.89 -7.20
N THR A 139 13.18 10.89 -8.45
CA THR A 139 12.46 12.01 -9.05
C THR A 139 11.16 12.33 -8.34
N LEU A 140 10.40 11.28 -7.93
CA LEU A 140 9.15 11.46 -7.17
C LEU A 140 9.41 12.14 -5.82
N CYS A 141 10.55 11.87 -5.20
CA CYS A 141 10.95 12.38 -3.89
C CYS A 141 11.81 13.66 -3.94
N ALA A 142 12.18 14.15 -5.11
CA ALA A 142 13.09 15.30 -5.27
C ALA A 142 12.45 16.68 -4.98
N ASP A 143 11.13 16.75 -4.83
CA ASP A 143 10.41 17.98 -4.54
C ASP A 143 10.65 18.43 -3.08
N GLU A 144 10.97 19.70 -2.86
CA GLU A 144 11.24 20.25 -1.52
C GLU A 144 10.05 20.15 -0.55
N ASN A 145 8.83 20.03 -1.08
CA ASN A 145 7.61 19.94 -0.29
C ASN A 145 7.18 18.50 0.01
N VAL A 146 7.91 17.48 -0.46
CA VAL A 146 7.53 16.09 -0.22
C VAL A 146 7.70 15.74 1.27
N PRO A 147 6.65 15.23 1.93
CA PRO A 147 6.74 14.87 3.33
C PRO A 147 7.79 13.80 3.59
N LYS A 148 8.53 13.93 4.68
CA LYS A 148 9.56 12.96 5.07
C LYS A 148 9.00 11.54 5.21
N ALA A 149 7.77 11.40 5.73
CA ALA A 149 7.11 10.11 5.85
C ALA A 149 6.82 9.47 4.48
N PHE A 150 6.58 10.27 3.44
CA PHE A 150 6.41 9.77 2.08
C PHE A 150 7.69 9.16 1.52
N THR A 151 8.84 9.79 1.76
CA THR A 151 10.14 9.33 1.24
C THR A 151 10.74 8.15 2.01
N GLN A 152 10.30 7.90 3.25
CA GLN A 152 10.79 6.80 4.08
C GLN A 152 10.09 5.49 3.73
N LEU A 153 10.89 4.45 3.44
CA LEU A 153 10.42 3.10 3.18
C LEU A 153 10.94 2.17 4.27
N GLU A 154 10.03 1.37 4.86
CA GLU A 154 10.36 0.47 5.96
C GLU A 154 9.48 -0.79 5.96
N LEU A 155 10.07 -1.91 6.38
CA LEU A 155 9.34 -3.11 6.75
C LEU A 155 9.20 -3.18 8.26
N THR A 156 7.98 -3.34 8.75
CA THR A 156 7.71 -3.58 10.16
C THR A 156 7.50 -5.08 10.39
N PHE A 157 8.43 -5.71 11.07
CA PHE A 157 8.38 -7.13 11.42
C PHE A 157 7.71 -7.32 12.77
N ARG A 158 6.66 -8.16 12.84
CA ARG A 158 5.94 -8.45 14.08
C ARG A 158 5.88 -9.95 14.37
N ALA A 159 5.91 -10.27 15.64
CA ALA A 159 5.68 -11.64 16.15
C ALA A 159 4.65 -11.59 17.28
N ASP A 160 3.61 -12.44 17.22
CA ASP A 160 2.49 -12.43 18.18
C ASP A 160 1.92 -11.01 18.44
N GLY A 161 1.83 -10.19 17.39
CA GLY A 161 1.30 -8.81 17.43
C GLY A 161 2.25 -7.75 17.99
N GLN A 162 3.47 -8.13 18.43
CA GLN A 162 4.48 -7.21 18.92
C GLN A 162 5.52 -6.90 17.83
N ILE A 163 5.96 -5.65 17.76
CA ILE A 163 7.03 -5.25 16.83
C ILE A 163 8.34 -5.89 17.29
N VAL A 164 8.96 -6.65 16.39
CA VAL A 164 10.28 -7.24 16.56
C VAL A 164 11.35 -6.24 16.11
N GLU A 165 11.20 -5.72 14.91
CA GLU A 165 12.13 -4.74 14.33
C GLU A 165 11.42 -3.93 13.23
N VAL A 166 11.85 -2.68 13.04
CA VAL A 166 11.50 -1.85 11.88
C VAL A 166 12.77 -1.64 11.07
N VAL A 167 12.77 -2.15 9.84
CA VAL A 167 13.96 -2.14 8.97
C VAL A 167 13.74 -1.19 7.81
N PRO A 168 14.47 -0.06 7.73
CA PRO A 168 14.40 0.83 6.58
C PRO A 168 15.05 0.16 5.36
N PHE A 169 14.54 0.46 4.17
CA PHE A 169 15.11 -0.03 2.91
C PHE A 169 15.10 1.05 1.82
N GLN A 170 15.86 0.82 0.75
CA GLN A 170 15.86 1.66 -0.44
C GLN A 170 14.94 1.08 -1.50
N TYR A 171 14.19 1.92 -2.19
CA TYR A 171 13.27 1.54 -3.26
C TYR A 171 13.97 0.68 -4.32
N GLY A 172 13.33 -0.45 -4.67
CA GLY A 172 13.85 -1.38 -5.68
C GLY A 172 15.14 -2.12 -5.30
N ARG A 173 15.52 -2.12 -4.01
CA ARG A 173 16.71 -2.82 -3.53
C ARG A 173 16.34 -4.02 -2.66
N ALA A 174 17.30 -4.96 -2.60
CA ALA A 174 17.20 -6.09 -1.69
C ALA A 174 17.32 -5.65 -0.22
N LEU A 175 16.67 -6.38 0.66
CA LEU A 175 16.90 -6.25 2.09
C LEU A 175 18.23 -6.93 2.46
N ASP A 176 19.07 -6.26 3.23
CA ASP A 176 20.39 -6.80 3.61
C ASP A 176 20.29 -8.04 4.50
N ARG A 177 19.31 -8.06 5.39
CA ARG A 177 19.03 -9.18 6.30
C ARG A 177 17.58 -9.19 6.75
N LEU A 178 17.09 -10.38 7.13
CA LEU A 178 15.84 -10.53 7.87
C LEU A 178 16.13 -10.54 9.38
N PRO A 179 15.25 -9.94 10.20
CA PRO A 179 15.35 -10.05 11.66
C PRO A 179 15.16 -11.49 12.13
N ASP A 180 15.76 -11.82 13.29
CA ASP A 180 15.50 -13.10 13.95
C ASP A 180 14.05 -13.16 14.46
N ILE A 181 13.39 -14.29 14.25
CA ILE A 181 12.03 -14.49 14.77
C ILE A 181 12.12 -14.99 16.21
N PRO A 182 11.41 -14.37 17.17
CA PRO A 182 11.34 -14.88 18.53
C PRO A 182 10.86 -16.34 18.56
N ALA A 183 11.60 -17.21 19.26
CA ALA A 183 11.29 -18.62 19.34
C ALA A 183 9.96 -18.86 20.07
N LYS A 184 9.11 -19.74 19.52
CA LYS A 184 7.86 -20.17 20.13
C LYS A 184 7.92 -21.68 20.36
N LYS A 185 7.73 -22.09 21.63
CA LYS A 185 7.84 -23.50 22.02
C LYS A 185 6.91 -24.39 21.18
N GLY A 186 7.45 -25.41 20.57
CA GLY A 186 6.71 -26.38 19.78
C GLY A 186 6.32 -25.91 18.38
N CYS A 187 6.94 -24.84 17.87
CA CYS A 187 6.69 -24.32 16.54
C CYS A 187 8.00 -24.07 15.78
N SER A 188 7.97 -24.27 14.48
CA SER A 188 8.87 -23.58 13.55
C SER A 188 8.35 -22.19 13.28
N ALA A 189 9.22 -21.27 12.84
CA ALA A 189 8.83 -19.89 12.53
C ALA A 189 9.45 -19.44 11.22
N ALA A 190 8.69 -18.69 10.43
CA ALA A 190 9.16 -18.08 9.19
C ALA A 190 8.52 -16.70 9.02
N TRP A 191 9.24 -15.80 8.33
CA TRP A 191 8.62 -14.59 7.79
C TRP A 191 7.79 -14.92 6.55
N PRO A 192 6.78 -14.11 6.19
CA PRO A 192 6.01 -14.29 4.96
C PRO A 192 6.92 -14.36 3.73
N ASP A 193 6.58 -15.24 2.79
CA ASP A 193 7.31 -15.39 1.53
C ASP A 193 6.91 -14.26 0.56
N ILE A 194 7.72 -13.20 0.55
CA ILE A 194 7.62 -12.07 -0.38
C ILE A 194 8.95 -11.90 -1.11
N ASP A 195 8.96 -11.13 -2.19
CA ASP A 195 10.22 -10.81 -2.87
C ASP A 195 11.04 -9.79 -2.05
N TYR A 196 11.96 -10.28 -1.25
CA TYR A 196 12.90 -9.46 -0.48
C TYR A 196 14.05 -8.89 -1.32
N THR A 197 14.12 -9.21 -2.61
CA THR A 197 15.22 -8.76 -3.49
C THR A 197 14.90 -7.45 -4.21
N CYS A 198 13.62 -7.07 -4.29
CA CYS A 198 13.17 -5.85 -4.95
C CYS A 198 11.99 -5.23 -4.18
N LEU A 199 12.30 -4.47 -3.14
CA LEU A 199 11.28 -3.88 -2.27
C LEU A 199 10.81 -2.52 -2.79
N THR A 200 9.52 -2.36 -3.01
CA THR A 200 8.92 -1.12 -3.57
C THR A 200 7.89 -0.48 -2.66
N ALA A 201 7.45 -1.14 -1.60
CA ALA A 201 6.41 -0.62 -0.70
C ALA A 201 6.70 -0.94 0.77
N SER A 202 6.41 0.02 1.64
CA SER A 202 6.37 -0.22 3.08
C SER A 202 5.24 -1.16 3.43
N GLN A 203 5.51 -2.13 4.31
CA GLN A 203 4.49 -3.08 4.76
C GLN A 203 4.81 -3.67 6.13
N THR A 204 3.80 -4.23 6.77
CA THR A 204 3.95 -4.97 8.02
C THR A 204 3.90 -6.46 7.73
N LEU A 205 4.87 -7.18 8.26
CA LEU A 205 5.04 -8.62 8.10
C LEU A 205 4.88 -9.31 9.47
N ASP A 206 3.89 -10.17 9.58
CA ASP A 206 3.65 -10.97 10.79
C ASP A 206 4.33 -12.33 10.67
N ALA A 207 5.09 -12.74 11.69
CA ALA A 207 5.74 -14.04 11.74
C ALA A 207 4.69 -15.17 11.68
N ILE A 208 4.96 -16.16 10.85
CA ILE A 208 4.14 -17.35 10.70
C ILE A 208 4.73 -18.44 11.60
N TYR A 209 3.98 -18.87 12.61
CA TYR A 209 4.33 -19.98 13.51
C TYR A 209 3.59 -21.24 13.12
N THR A 210 4.32 -22.27 12.71
CA THR A 210 3.77 -23.58 12.35
C THR A 210 4.08 -24.58 13.47
N PRO A 211 3.08 -25.15 14.15
CA PRO A 211 3.29 -26.16 15.18
C PRO A 211 4.02 -27.38 14.60
N TYR A 212 4.99 -27.93 15.34
CA TYR A 212 5.58 -29.19 14.98
C TYR A 212 4.54 -30.30 15.05
N THR A 213 4.43 -31.07 13.99
CA THR A 213 3.68 -32.34 14.01
C THR A 213 4.59 -33.45 14.50
N SER A 214 4.15 -34.19 15.50
CA SER A 214 4.85 -35.40 15.93
C SER A 214 4.08 -36.64 15.46
N ALA A 215 4.79 -37.61 14.91
CA ALA A 215 4.21 -38.90 14.57
C ALA A 215 4.97 -40.00 15.29
N LEU A 216 4.22 -40.98 15.82
CA LEU A 216 4.78 -42.26 16.30
C LEU A 216 4.96 -43.14 15.05
N THR A 217 6.18 -43.55 14.74
CA THR A 217 6.48 -44.50 13.69
C THR A 217 6.94 -45.81 14.29
N ASP A 218 6.58 -46.92 13.65
CA ASP A 218 7.13 -48.22 14.02
C ASP A 218 8.61 -48.26 13.59
N SER A 219 9.47 -48.55 14.55
CA SER A 219 10.89 -48.78 14.24
C SER A 219 11.13 -50.22 13.80
N THR A 220 12.24 -50.47 13.13
CA THR A 220 12.64 -51.84 12.69
C THR A 220 12.91 -52.80 13.84
N ASP A 221 13.07 -52.31 15.06
CA ASP A 221 13.23 -53.09 16.29
C ASP A 221 11.92 -53.24 17.09
N GLY A 222 10.79 -52.81 16.55
CA GLY A 222 9.45 -52.94 17.15
C GLY A 222 9.15 -51.93 18.26
N LEU A 223 10.03 -50.97 18.52
CA LEU A 223 9.80 -49.90 19.46
C LEU A 223 9.26 -48.66 18.79
N PRO A 224 8.19 -48.02 19.28
CA PRO A 224 7.67 -46.80 18.72
C PRO A 224 8.69 -45.65 18.83
N GLN A 225 8.94 -44.96 17.73
CA GLN A 225 9.81 -43.79 17.71
C GLN A 225 8.98 -42.54 17.47
N LEU A 226 9.30 -41.48 18.21
CA LEU A 226 8.71 -40.15 18.01
C LEU A 226 9.57 -39.41 17.01
N LEU A 227 9.03 -39.15 15.81
CA LEU A 227 9.61 -38.19 14.86
C LEU A 227 9.02 -36.81 15.13
N VAL A 228 9.92 -35.84 15.27
CA VAL A 228 9.54 -34.42 15.34
C VAL A 228 9.87 -33.83 13.97
N ASP A 229 8.93 -33.10 13.40
CA ASP A 229 9.07 -32.46 12.10
C ASP A 229 10.36 -31.63 12.03
N GLY A 230 11.15 -31.84 10.98
CA GLY A 230 12.41 -31.13 10.77
C GLY A 230 13.67 -31.75 11.40
N SER A 231 13.64 -32.95 11.91
CA SER A 231 14.80 -33.69 12.43
C SER A 231 15.21 -34.84 11.53
#